data_4ed2f84234108f56e2f870310d484934
#
_entry.id   4ed2f84234108f56e2f870310d484934
#
_cell.length_a   1.000
_cell.length_b   1.000
_cell.length_c   1.000
_cell.angle_alpha   90.00
_cell.angle_beta   90.00
_cell.angle_gamma   90.00
#
_symmetry.space_group_name_H-M   'P 1'
#
loop_
_entity.id
_entity.type
_entity.pdbx_description
1 polymer ?
#
loop_
_entity_poly.entity_id
_entity_poly.type
_entity_poly.pdbx_seq_one_letter_code
_entity_poly.pdbx_strand_id
1 'polypeptide(L)'
;QCYKPLWKKSDDPLYKNAIHYLRHRNIGPIDILRYSIGFCSSNGYANRIIIPSYDADGKLNYFMARDMFPNSKFKYKNPPMSKDTVGFEMFINWKEPIVLVEGVFDAIAVRNNVIPLLGKFPSKTLVMRLVEKQVKTIYVALDEDAKQDAIKLSKFLMDYGISTYLLNMRDKDPSELGFKPFWKILKETKQSKFSDIIKGRLHA
;
A
#
# COMPACT_ATOMS: atom_id res chain seq x y z
N GLN A 1 -3.11 18.70 -17.31
CA GLN A 1 -2.94 18.56 -15.85
C GLN A 1 -4.30 18.70 -15.20
N CYS A 2 -4.89 17.58 -14.74
CA CYS A 2 -6.26 17.58 -14.17
C CYS A 2 -6.28 17.36 -12.66
N TYR A 3 -5.12 17.18 -12.02
CA TYR A 3 -5.02 16.95 -10.58
C TYR A 3 -5.45 18.19 -9.78
N LYS A 4 -6.41 17.98 -8.86
CA LYS A 4 -6.89 18.95 -7.89
C LYS A 4 -6.68 18.40 -6.48
N PRO A 5 -6.00 19.12 -5.56
CA PRO A 5 -5.77 18.64 -4.21
C PRO A 5 -7.06 18.60 -3.39
N LEU A 6 -7.28 17.56 -2.60
CA LEU A 6 -8.47 17.43 -1.75
C LEU A 6 -8.37 18.14 -0.40
N TRP A 7 -7.18 18.59 0.00
CA TRP A 7 -7.00 19.42 1.22
C TRP A 7 -7.36 20.90 1.00
N LYS A 8 -7.64 21.30 -0.25
CA LYS A 8 -8.19 22.62 -0.59
C LYS A 8 -9.66 22.44 -0.98
N LYS A 9 -10.55 23.27 -0.41
CA LYS A 9 -11.95 23.32 -0.86
C LYS A 9 -12.00 23.62 -2.36
N SER A 10 -12.95 23.01 -3.03
CA SER A 10 -13.20 23.17 -4.46
C SER A 10 -14.69 23.21 -4.73
N ASP A 11 -15.09 24.09 -5.65
CA ASP A 11 -16.49 24.14 -6.17
C ASP A 11 -16.76 23.09 -7.24
N ASP A 12 -15.76 22.29 -7.59
CA ASP A 12 -15.91 21.18 -8.52
C ASP A 12 -16.95 20.18 -7.97
N PRO A 13 -17.98 19.82 -8.74
CA PRO A 13 -19.03 18.89 -8.29
C PRO A 13 -18.49 17.55 -7.79
N LEU A 14 -17.37 17.08 -8.33
CA LEU A 14 -16.76 15.82 -7.95
C LEU A 14 -15.98 15.88 -6.62
N TYR A 15 -15.71 17.09 -6.09
CA TYR A 15 -15.02 17.24 -4.81
C TYR A 15 -15.75 16.52 -3.66
N LYS A 16 -17.06 16.71 -3.57
CA LYS A 16 -17.88 16.07 -2.54
C LYS A 16 -17.89 14.55 -2.68
N ASN A 17 -17.99 14.05 -3.91
CA ASN A 17 -17.94 12.62 -4.21
C ASN A 17 -16.59 12.01 -3.82
N ALA A 18 -15.50 12.70 -4.11
CA ALA A 18 -14.16 12.26 -3.74
C ALA A 18 -13.97 12.16 -2.22
N ILE A 19 -14.41 13.19 -1.47
CA ILE A 19 -14.37 13.18 0.00
C ILE A 19 -15.25 12.04 0.56
N HIS A 20 -16.46 11.87 0.02
CA HIS A 20 -17.38 10.80 0.43
C HIS A 20 -16.76 9.41 0.21
N TYR A 21 -16.19 9.17 -0.99
CA TYR A 21 -15.49 7.93 -1.32
C TYR A 21 -14.36 7.60 -0.34
N LEU A 22 -13.52 8.59 -0.01
CA LEU A 22 -12.40 8.40 0.91
C LEU A 22 -12.86 8.12 2.34
N ARG A 23 -13.92 8.80 2.80
CA ARG A 23 -14.53 8.56 4.12
C ARG A 23 -15.03 7.13 4.28
N HIS A 24 -15.68 6.57 3.25
CA HIS A 24 -16.10 5.16 3.25
C HIS A 24 -14.96 4.17 3.33
N ARG A 25 -13.73 4.62 3.03
CA ARG A 25 -12.49 3.85 3.19
C ARG A 25 -11.71 4.22 4.44
N ASN A 26 -12.34 4.90 5.40
CA ASN A 26 -11.71 5.36 6.63
C ASN A 26 -10.49 6.28 6.43
N ILE A 27 -10.41 6.97 5.28
CA ILE A 27 -9.36 7.94 4.94
C ILE A 27 -9.86 9.33 5.32
N GLY A 28 -9.18 9.93 6.31
CA GLY A 28 -9.53 11.22 6.87
C GLY A 28 -8.68 12.38 6.32
N PRO A 29 -8.95 13.61 6.80
CA PRO A 29 -8.22 14.81 6.35
C PRO A 29 -6.70 14.74 6.55
N ILE A 30 -6.25 14.10 7.63
CA ILE A 30 -4.81 13.94 7.93
C ILE A 30 -4.17 13.03 6.87
N ASP A 31 -4.83 11.93 6.48
CA ASP A 31 -4.33 11.02 5.46
C ASP A 31 -4.32 11.71 4.07
N ILE A 32 -5.37 12.48 3.76
CA ILE A 32 -5.46 13.26 2.52
C ILE A 32 -4.28 14.23 2.40
N LEU A 33 -3.96 14.92 3.47
CA LEU A 33 -2.82 15.85 3.49
C LEU A 33 -1.48 15.11 3.41
N ARG A 34 -1.30 14.08 4.26
CA ARG A 34 -0.05 13.31 4.34
C ARG A 34 0.35 12.71 3.00
N TYR A 35 -0.59 12.07 2.32
CA TYR A 35 -0.35 11.37 1.06
C TYR A 35 -0.62 12.24 -0.17
N SER A 36 -0.87 13.55 0.03
CA SER A 36 -1.16 14.46 -1.07
C SER A 36 -2.28 13.93 -1.99
N ILE A 37 -3.36 13.41 -1.39
CA ILE A 37 -4.46 12.82 -2.16
C ILE A 37 -5.23 13.93 -2.87
N GLY A 38 -5.51 13.71 -4.15
CA GLY A 38 -6.31 14.61 -4.97
C GLY A 38 -7.33 13.86 -5.81
N PHE A 39 -7.94 14.57 -6.74
CA PHE A 39 -8.86 14.02 -7.72
C PHE A 39 -8.70 14.68 -9.08
N CYS A 40 -9.22 14.04 -10.11
CA CYS A 40 -9.36 14.61 -11.44
C CYS A 40 -10.82 14.61 -11.86
N SER A 41 -11.28 15.74 -12.40
CA SER A 41 -12.64 15.91 -12.93
C SER A 41 -12.72 15.93 -14.47
N SER A 42 -11.59 15.85 -15.14
CA SER A 42 -11.50 15.99 -16.60
C SER A 42 -10.43 15.10 -17.20
N ASN A 43 -10.36 15.08 -18.51
CA ASN A 43 -9.36 14.35 -19.30
C ASN A 43 -9.38 12.83 -19.05
N GLY A 44 -8.31 12.18 -19.41
CA GLY A 44 -8.17 10.73 -19.32
C GLY A 44 -8.27 10.13 -17.92
N TYR A 45 -8.25 10.94 -16.86
CA TYR A 45 -8.37 10.54 -15.45
C TYR A 45 -9.63 11.11 -14.77
N ALA A 46 -10.62 11.54 -15.55
CA ALA A 46 -11.89 12.00 -15.00
C ALA A 46 -12.49 10.99 -14.03
N ASN A 47 -13.19 11.48 -13.00
CA ASN A 47 -13.86 10.70 -11.96
C ASN A 47 -12.92 9.88 -11.06
N ARG A 48 -11.63 10.23 -10.97
CA ARG A 48 -10.66 9.43 -10.23
C ARG A 48 -10.05 10.15 -9.05
N ILE A 49 -9.94 9.40 -7.97
CA ILE A 49 -9.03 9.73 -6.85
C ILE A 49 -7.61 9.49 -7.35
N ILE A 50 -6.74 10.44 -7.11
CA ILE A 50 -5.33 10.36 -7.44
C ILE A 50 -4.53 10.26 -6.15
N ILE A 51 -3.75 9.21 -6.02
CA ILE A 51 -2.88 8.97 -4.86
C ILE A 51 -1.44 8.95 -5.40
N PRO A 52 -0.69 10.05 -5.25
CA PRO A 52 0.70 10.12 -5.68
C PRO A 52 1.60 9.32 -4.75
N SER A 53 2.69 8.83 -5.30
CA SER A 53 3.82 8.23 -4.59
C SER A 53 5.07 9.02 -4.94
N TYR A 54 5.90 9.27 -3.94
CA TYR A 54 7.14 10.02 -4.09
C TYR A 54 8.33 9.16 -3.65
N ASP A 55 9.46 9.35 -4.31
CA ASP A 55 10.74 8.75 -3.91
C ASP A 55 11.33 9.43 -2.67
N ALA A 56 12.52 8.98 -2.25
CA ALA A 56 13.21 9.50 -1.07
C ALA A 56 13.54 11.01 -1.17
N ASP A 57 13.68 11.54 -2.37
CA ASP A 57 14.00 12.95 -2.64
C ASP A 57 12.74 13.83 -2.80
N GLY A 58 11.55 13.24 -2.63
CA GLY A 58 10.27 13.94 -2.80
C GLY A 58 9.84 14.15 -4.25
N LYS A 59 10.45 13.45 -5.20
CA LYS A 59 10.07 13.47 -6.61
C LYS A 59 8.97 12.44 -6.87
N LEU A 60 7.94 12.82 -7.63
CA LEU A 60 6.86 11.91 -8.04
C LEU A 60 7.44 10.73 -8.81
N ASN A 61 7.35 9.52 -8.26
CA ASN A 61 7.82 8.29 -8.87
C ASN A 61 6.70 7.41 -9.44
N TYR A 62 5.48 7.56 -8.92
CA TYR A 62 4.29 6.88 -9.42
C TYR A 62 3.00 7.59 -8.95
N PHE A 63 1.85 7.19 -9.46
CA PHE A 63 0.56 7.50 -8.85
C PHE A 63 -0.47 6.40 -9.16
N MET A 64 -1.42 6.23 -8.26
CA MET A 64 -2.60 5.41 -8.49
C MET A 64 -3.80 6.30 -8.80
N ALA A 65 -4.60 5.89 -9.81
CA ALA A 65 -5.83 6.59 -10.16
C ALA A 65 -7.02 5.61 -10.04
N ARG A 66 -7.79 5.77 -8.97
CA ARG A 66 -8.94 4.93 -8.62
C ARG A 66 -10.23 5.63 -8.99
N ASP A 67 -11.09 4.98 -9.76
CA ASP A 67 -12.44 5.48 -10.02
C ASP A 67 -13.24 5.54 -8.72
N MET A 68 -13.93 6.67 -8.49
CA MET A 68 -14.73 6.85 -7.28
C MET A 68 -16.14 6.31 -7.41
N PHE A 69 -16.54 5.90 -8.61
CA PHE A 69 -17.86 5.33 -8.85
C PHE A 69 -17.81 3.81 -8.97
N PRO A 70 -18.75 3.06 -8.32
CA PRO A 70 -18.69 1.60 -8.26
C PRO A 70 -18.88 0.91 -9.60
N ASN A 71 -19.67 1.51 -10.50
CA ASN A 71 -20.04 0.92 -11.80
C ASN A 71 -19.01 1.19 -12.90
N SER A 72 -17.81 1.66 -12.56
CA SER A 72 -16.76 1.90 -13.53
C SER A 72 -16.24 0.60 -14.13
N LYS A 73 -16.17 0.54 -15.47
CA LYS A 73 -15.58 -0.59 -16.22
C LYS A 73 -14.10 -0.81 -15.84
N PHE A 74 -13.37 0.27 -15.52
CA PHE A 74 -11.96 0.24 -15.14
C PHE A 74 -11.78 0.87 -13.78
N LYS A 75 -11.80 0.03 -12.74
CA LYS A 75 -11.60 0.48 -11.36
C LYS A 75 -10.30 1.27 -11.16
N TYR A 76 -9.23 0.90 -11.85
CA TYR A 76 -7.94 1.57 -11.83
C TYR A 76 -7.51 1.99 -13.24
N LYS A 77 -6.91 3.16 -13.33
CA LYS A 77 -6.21 3.65 -14.52
C LYS A 77 -4.88 4.25 -14.09
N ASN A 78 -3.86 3.43 -14.09
CA ASN A 78 -2.53 3.85 -13.67
C ASN A 78 -1.80 4.60 -14.80
N PRO A 79 -0.74 5.38 -14.47
CA PRO A 79 0.05 6.04 -15.49
C PRO A 79 0.76 5.02 -16.38
N PRO A 80 1.08 5.37 -17.64
CA PRO A 80 1.90 4.55 -18.52
C PRO A 80 3.39 4.65 -18.12
N MET A 81 3.69 4.32 -16.87
CA MET A 81 5.02 4.37 -16.26
C MET A 81 5.36 3.00 -15.69
N SER A 82 6.65 2.71 -15.58
CA SER A 82 7.12 1.50 -14.90
C SER A 82 6.65 1.47 -13.44
N LYS A 83 6.22 0.30 -12.97
CA LYS A 83 6.00 0.03 -11.55
C LYS A 83 7.29 -0.39 -10.82
N ASP A 84 8.43 -0.38 -11.51
CA ASP A 84 9.73 -0.68 -10.92
C ASP A 84 10.21 0.51 -10.07
N THR A 85 9.54 0.70 -8.95
CA THR A 85 9.75 1.78 -8.00
C THR A 85 9.42 1.32 -6.59
N VAL A 86 9.72 2.12 -5.59
CA VAL A 86 9.30 1.92 -4.20
C VAL A 86 8.07 2.79 -3.93
N GLY A 87 6.95 2.15 -3.62
CA GLY A 87 5.72 2.86 -3.25
C GLY A 87 5.90 3.61 -1.93
N PHE A 88 5.55 4.90 -1.90
CA PHE A 88 5.61 5.75 -0.71
C PHE A 88 6.99 5.86 -0.05
N GLU A 89 8.08 5.73 -0.81
CA GLU A 89 9.46 5.69 -0.32
C GLU A 89 9.79 6.88 0.59
N MET A 90 9.30 8.07 0.28
CA MET A 90 9.47 9.30 1.08
C MET A 90 9.08 9.14 2.56
N PHE A 91 8.17 8.20 2.88
CA PHE A 91 7.67 7.99 4.25
C PHE A 91 8.35 6.83 4.98
N ILE A 92 9.34 6.17 4.36
CA ILE A 92 9.93 4.94 4.88
C ILE A 92 11.12 5.23 5.78
N ASN A 93 11.04 4.71 7.01
CA ASN A 93 12.20 4.58 7.88
C ASN A 93 12.82 3.19 7.69
N TRP A 94 13.90 3.11 6.94
CA TRP A 94 14.57 1.86 6.60
C TRP A 94 15.24 1.15 7.79
N LYS A 95 15.37 1.83 8.95
CA LYS A 95 15.95 1.27 10.17
C LYS A 95 14.92 0.53 11.04
N GLU A 96 13.65 0.75 10.78
CA GLU A 96 12.53 0.16 11.51
C GLU A 96 11.89 -0.99 10.71
N PRO A 97 11.17 -1.91 11.38
CA PRO A 97 10.40 -2.94 10.67
C PRO A 97 9.45 -2.35 9.64
N ILE A 98 9.39 -2.96 8.47
CA ILE A 98 8.58 -2.51 7.33
C ILE A 98 7.40 -3.44 7.15
N VAL A 99 6.23 -2.89 6.87
CA VAL A 99 5.05 -3.65 6.45
C VAL A 99 4.94 -3.60 4.92
N LEU A 100 4.81 -4.76 4.29
CA LEU A 100 4.47 -4.86 2.86
C LEU A 100 3.00 -5.20 2.71
N VAL A 101 2.29 -4.41 1.90
CA VAL A 101 0.87 -4.59 1.57
C VAL A 101 0.67 -4.59 0.06
N GLU A 102 -0.47 -5.08 -0.44
CA GLU A 102 -0.70 -5.14 -1.88
C GLU A 102 -0.95 -3.76 -2.48
N GLY A 103 -1.83 -2.98 -1.89
CA GLY A 103 -2.36 -1.75 -2.46
C GLY A 103 -2.08 -0.48 -1.66
N VAL A 104 -2.26 0.66 -2.32
CA VAL A 104 -2.07 1.99 -1.69
C VAL A 104 -3.11 2.29 -0.61
N PHE A 105 -4.33 1.76 -0.74
CA PHE A 105 -5.37 1.96 0.27
C PHE A 105 -5.04 1.23 1.56
N ASP A 106 -4.46 0.03 1.45
CA ASP A 106 -3.99 -0.76 2.59
C ASP A 106 -2.82 -0.05 3.28
N ALA A 107 -1.89 0.47 2.49
CA ALA A 107 -0.79 1.26 3.02
C ALA A 107 -1.28 2.50 3.79
N ILE A 108 -2.27 3.22 3.25
CA ILE A 108 -2.86 4.38 3.94
C ILE A 108 -3.55 3.94 5.25
N ALA A 109 -4.23 2.80 5.28
CA ALA A 109 -4.89 2.29 6.47
C ALA A 109 -3.89 1.86 7.55
N VAL A 110 -2.77 1.27 7.18
CA VAL A 110 -1.66 0.88 8.08
C VAL A 110 -0.93 2.09 8.64
N ARG A 111 -0.77 3.15 7.86
CA ARG A 111 -0.21 4.49 8.20
C ARG A 111 1.26 4.55 8.58
N ASN A 112 1.86 3.50 9.10
CA ASN A 112 3.19 3.55 9.68
C ASN A 112 4.13 2.57 8.99
N ASN A 113 5.27 3.07 8.50
CA ASN A 113 6.38 2.35 7.88
C ASN A 113 5.95 1.23 6.93
N VAL A 114 5.13 1.57 5.94
CA VAL A 114 4.45 0.64 5.06
C VAL A 114 4.76 0.93 3.59
N ILE A 115 5.03 -0.12 2.83
CA ILE A 115 5.28 -0.05 1.38
C ILE A 115 4.17 -0.81 0.65
N PRO A 116 3.38 -0.16 -0.22
CA PRO A 116 2.51 -0.85 -1.16
C PRO A 116 3.34 -1.44 -2.31
N LEU A 117 3.13 -2.72 -2.60
CA LEU A 117 3.85 -3.43 -3.67
C LEU A 117 3.46 -2.94 -5.07
N LEU A 118 2.29 -2.30 -5.21
CA LEU A 118 1.71 -1.88 -6.50
C LEU A 118 1.47 -3.06 -7.47
N GLY A 119 1.48 -4.27 -6.93
CA GLY A 119 1.34 -5.56 -7.60
C GLY A 119 1.47 -6.69 -6.58
N LYS A 120 1.66 -7.93 -7.06
CA LYS A 120 1.74 -9.12 -6.19
C LYS A 120 3.14 -9.40 -5.64
N PHE A 121 4.18 -8.79 -6.21
CA PHE A 121 5.56 -9.05 -5.84
C PHE A 121 6.39 -7.74 -5.82
N PRO A 122 7.45 -7.65 -5.01
CA PRO A 122 8.29 -6.46 -4.94
C PRO A 122 8.98 -6.18 -6.28
N SER A 123 9.07 -4.91 -6.62
CA SER A 123 9.83 -4.45 -7.77
C SER A 123 11.33 -4.71 -7.57
N LYS A 124 12.11 -4.74 -8.67
CA LYS A 124 13.58 -4.87 -8.58
C LYS A 124 14.17 -3.74 -7.74
N THR A 125 13.70 -2.51 -7.95
CA THR A 125 14.12 -1.33 -7.20
C THR A 125 13.86 -1.50 -5.70
N LEU A 126 12.68 -2.03 -5.30
CA LEU A 126 12.38 -2.29 -3.89
C LEU A 126 13.35 -3.32 -3.31
N VAL A 127 13.59 -4.44 -4.00
CA VAL A 127 14.55 -5.48 -3.54
C VAL A 127 15.95 -4.90 -3.34
N MET A 128 16.43 -4.11 -4.30
CA MET A 128 17.72 -3.44 -4.19
C MET A 128 17.78 -2.51 -2.97
N ARG A 129 16.72 -1.72 -2.73
CA ARG A 129 16.64 -0.85 -1.55
C ARG A 129 16.65 -1.63 -0.23
N LEU A 130 15.90 -2.75 -0.15
CA LEU A 130 15.88 -3.60 1.05
C LEU A 130 17.29 -4.12 1.40
N VAL A 131 18.04 -4.55 0.39
CA VAL A 131 19.42 -5.04 0.54
C VAL A 131 20.39 -3.90 0.88
N GLU A 132 20.37 -2.81 0.12
CA GLU A 132 21.20 -1.62 0.34
C GLU A 132 21.03 -1.03 1.74
N LYS A 133 19.79 -0.92 2.18
CA LYS A 133 19.44 -0.37 3.49
C LYS A 133 19.55 -1.39 4.63
N GLN A 134 19.95 -2.64 4.32
CA GLN A 134 20.13 -3.73 5.29
C GLN A 134 18.90 -3.95 6.17
N VAL A 135 17.71 -3.93 5.57
CA VAL A 135 16.45 -4.13 6.29
C VAL A 135 16.47 -5.48 7.01
N LYS A 136 16.12 -5.49 8.30
CA LYS A 136 16.19 -6.71 9.14
C LYS A 136 14.87 -7.42 9.26
N THR A 137 13.75 -6.69 9.23
CA THR A 137 12.45 -7.24 9.59
C THR A 137 11.37 -6.71 8.64
N ILE A 138 10.59 -7.64 8.09
CA ILE A 138 9.45 -7.34 7.22
C ILE A 138 8.21 -8.10 7.69
N TYR A 139 7.11 -7.38 7.80
CA TYR A 139 5.77 -7.92 7.97
C TYR A 139 5.07 -8.00 6.61
N VAL A 140 4.61 -9.18 6.23
CA VAL A 140 3.89 -9.42 4.96
C VAL A 140 2.40 -9.49 5.26
N ALA A 141 1.65 -8.52 4.75
CA ALA A 141 0.22 -8.33 4.97
C ALA A 141 -0.50 -8.21 3.61
N LEU A 142 -0.48 -9.30 2.83
CA LEU A 142 -1.21 -9.37 1.56
C LEU A 142 -2.63 -9.87 1.79
N ASP A 143 -3.50 -9.63 0.81
CA ASP A 143 -4.90 -10.05 0.84
C ASP A 143 -5.02 -11.58 0.96
N GLU A 144 -6.12 -12.09 1.49
CA GLU A 144 -6.31 -13.53 1.78
C GLU A 144 -6.22 -14.38 0.50
N ASP A 145 -6.71 -13.88 -0.63
CA ASP A 145 -6.60 -14.56 -1.93
C ASP A 145 -5.16 -14.62 -2.46
N ALA A 146 -4.25 -13.79 -1.92
CA ALA A 146 -2.83 -13.76 -2.23
C ALA A 146 -1.94 -14.58 -1.26
N LYS A 147 -2.52 -15.46 -0.44
CA LYS A 147 -1.80 -16.27 0.57
C LYS A 147 -0.59 -17.02 0.02
N GLN A 148 -0.73 -17.64 -1.15
CA GLN A 148 0.38 -18.35 -1.80
C GLN A 148 1.49 -17.38 -2.26
N ASP A 149 1.11 -16.18 -2.70
CA ASP A 149 2.07 -15.13 -3.08
C ASP A 149 2.77 -14.57 -1.84
N ALA A 150 2.07 -14.43 -0.70
CA ALA A 150 2.66 -14.04 0.58
C ALA A 150 3.71 -15.06 1.07
N ILE A 151 3.43 -16.35 0.94
CA ILE A 151 4.38 -17.44 1.27
C ILE A 151 5.61 -17.37 0.36
N LYS A 152 5.43 -17.21 -0.96
CA LYS A 152 6.53 -17.09 -1.92
C LYS A 152 7.38 -15.84 -1.63
N LEU A 153 6.72 -14.73 -1.34
CA LEU A 153 7.39 -13.49 -0.98
C LEU A 153 8.22 -13.64 0.29
N SER A 154 7.66 -14.29 1.32
CA SER A 154 8.38 -14.52 2.57
C SER A 154 9.63 -15.38 2.37
N LYS A 155 9.54 -16.48 1.59
CA LYS A 155 10.71 -17.28 1.22
C LYS A 155 11.78 -16.43 0.53
N PHE A 156 11.35 -15.71 -0.49
CA PHE A 156 12.24 -14.83 -1.25
C PHE A 156 12.97 -13.82 -0.35
N LEU A 157 12.27 -13.18 0.59
CA LEU A 157 12.88 -12.21 1.51
C LEU A 157 13.85 -12.90 2.51
N MET A 158 13.52 -14.11 2.95
CA MET A 158 14.41 -14.91 3.82
C MET A 158 15.73 -15.27 3.14
N ASP A 159 15.74 -15.50 1.82
CA ASP A 159 16.95 -15.77 1.05
C ASP A 159 17.93 -14.56 1.08
N TYR A 160 17.43 -13.35 1.33
CA TYR A 160 18.24 -12.15 1.59
C TYR A 160 18.55 -11.91 3.08
N GLY A 161 18.29 -12.88 3.95
CA GLY A 161 18.55 -12.78 5.39
C GLY A 161 17.58 -11.87 6.16
N ILE A 162 16.40 -11.58 5.58
CA ILE A 162 15.39 -10.74 6.20
C ILE A 162 14.44 -11.60 7.04
N SER A 163 14.27 -11.26 8.32
CA SER A 163 13.26 -11.89 9.17
C SER A 163 11.86 -11.52 8.73
N THR A 164 11.02 -12.51 8.40
CA THR A 164 9.67 -12.27 7.90
C THR A 164 8.60 -12.69 8.89
N TYR A 165 7.48 -11.96 8.87
CA TYR A 165 6.29 -12.19 9.67
C TYR A 165 5.08 -12.19 8.74
N LEU A 166 4.40 -13.33 8.59
CA LEU A 166 3.17 -13.43 7.81
C LEU A 166 1.98 -13.08 8.70
N LEU A 167 1.26 -12.02 8.34
CA LEU A 167 0.07 -11.61 9.07
C LEU A 167 -1.15 -12.42 8.60
N ASN A 168 -1.90 -12.97 9.57
CA ASN A 168 -3.20 -13.56 9.32
C ASN A 168 -4.29 -12.51 9.63
N MET A 169 -4.91 -11.97 8.60
CA MET A 169 -5.90 -10.89 8.74
C MET A 169 -7.35 -11.38 8.80
N ARG A 170 -7.56 -12.71 8.90
CA ARG A 170 -8.90 -13.30 9.12
C ARG A 170 -9.92 -12.84 8.09
N ASP A 171 -9.63 -13.10 6.81
CA ASP A 171 -10.47 -12.80 5.65
C ASP A 171 -10.77 -11.30 5.42
N LYS A 172 -9.92 -10.41 5.94
CA LYS A 172 -10.04 -8.95 5.74
C LYS A 172 -8.73 -8.38 5.24
N ASP A 173 -8.80 -7.38 4.35
CA ASP A 173 -7.62 -6.61 3.97
C ASP A 173 -7.30 -5.51 5.03
N PRO A 174 -6.07 -4.96 5.02
CA PRO A 174 -5.68 -3.91 5.96
C PRO A 174 -6.61 -2.69 5.94
N SER A 175 -7.15 -2.33 4.75
CA SER A 175 -8.07 -1.20 4.60
C SER A 175 -9.44 -1.45 5.24
N GLU A 176 -9.90 -2.70 5.30
CA GLU A 176 -11.14 -3.11 5.97
C GLU A 176 -10.97 -3.21 7.49
N LEU A 177 -9.83 -3.71 7.94
CA LEU A 177 -9.51 -3.80 9.36
C LEU A 177 -9.37 -2.41 9.99
N GLY A 178 -8.75 -1.49 9.30
CA GLY A 178 -8.37 -0.19 9.82
C GLY A 178 -7.18 -0.26 10.80
N PHE A 179 -6.72 0.91 11.23
CA PHE A 179 -5.45 1.08 11.95
C PHE A 179 -5.32 0.25 13.25
N LYS A 180 -6.26 0.42 14.18
CA LYS A 180 -6.13 -0.19 15.53
C LYS A 180 -6.15 -1.73 15.50
N PRO A 181 -7.13 -2.40 14.84
CA PRO A 181 -7.14 -3.86 14.75
C PRO A 181 -5.94 -4.42 14.01
N PHE A 182 -5.50 -3.77 12.93
CA PHE A 182 -4.30 -4.18 12.18
C PHE A 182 -3.06 -4.24 13.09
N TRP A 183 -2.81 -3.17 13.87
CA TRP A 183 -1.66 -3.11 14.76
C TRP A 183 -1.72 -4.09 15.93
N LYS A 184 -2.93 -4.48 16.37
CA LYS A 184 -3.11 -5.57 17.34
C LYS A 184 -2.63 -6.90 16.74
N ILE A 185 -3.08 -7.24 15.54
CA ILE A 185 -2.66 -8.46 14.83
C ILE A 185 -1.14 -8.46 14.63
N LEU A 186 -0.56 -7.35 14.17
CA LEU A 186 0.88 -7.24 13.94
C LEU A 186 1.68 -7.54 15.21
N LYS A 187 1.26 -7.00 16.37
CA LYS A 187 1.94 -7.26 17.66
C LYS A 187 1.84 -8.70 18.13
N GLU A 188 0.76 -9.39 17.79
CA GLU A 188 0.50 -10.79 18.17
C GLU A 188 1.17 -11.79 17.21
N THR A 189 1.57 -11.34 16.01
CA THR A 189 2.16 -12.19 14.98
C THR A 189 3.57 -12.64 15.36
N LYS A 190 3.82 -13.94 15.28
CA LYS A 190 5.15 -14.54 15.53
C LYS A 190 5.98 -14.57 14.24
N GLN A 191 7.31 -14.56 14.42
CA GLN A 191 8.23 -14.70 13.29
C GLN A 191 7.98 -16.01 12.54
N SER A 192 7.91 -15.93 11.22
CA SER A 192 7.75 -17.08 10.35
C SER A 192 9.03 -17.91 10.31
N LYS A 193 8.93 -19.21 10.62
CA LYS A 193 10.04 -20.13 10.46
C LYS A 193 10.04 -20.72 9.06
N PHE A 194 11.22 -20.91 8.48
CA PHE A 194 11.36 -21.52 7.15
C PHE A 194 10.65 -22.88 7.05
N SER A 195 10.71 -23.71 8.10
CA SER A 195 10.00 -24.97 8.19
C SER A 195 8.47 -24.85 8.08
N ASP A 196 7.90 -23.76 8.65
CA ASP A 196 6.46 -23.55 8.66
C ASP A 196 5.99 -23.05 7.30
N ILE A 197 6.80 -22.22 6.66
CA ILE A 197 6.57 -21.72 5.30
C ILE A 197 6.62 -22.88 4.28
N ILE A 198 7.60 -23.78 4.37
CA ILE A 198 7.70 -24.94 3.48
C ILE A 198 6.48 -25.86 3.64
N LYS A 199 5.99 -26.06 4.85
CA LYS A 199 4.83 -26.92 5.14
C LYS A 199 3.49 -26.24 4.83
N GLY A 200 3.50 -25.00 4.35
CA GLY A 200 2.29 -24.21 4.10
C GLY A 200 1.49 -23.89 5.37
N ARG A 201 2.10 -24.06 6.55
CA ARG A 201 1.46 -23.80 7.83
C ARG A 201 1.64 -22.33 8.19
N LEU A 202 0.59 -21.58 8.06
CA LEU A 202 0.50 -20.25 8.69
C LEU A 202 0.12 -20.48 10.15
N HIS A 203 0.97 -20.06 11.06
CA HIS A 203 0.57 -20.04 12.47
C HIS A 203 -0.50 -18.98 12.66
N ALA A 204 -1.70 -19.43 13.06
CA ALA A 204 -2.79 -18.59 13.51
C ALA A 204 -2.43 -17.87 14.83
#